data_2029ba02a83f1bb57ad6114a370a7794
#
_entry.id   2029ba02a83f1bb57ad6114a370a7794
#
_cell.length_a   1.000
_cell.length_b   1.000
_cell.length_c   1.000
_cell.angle_alpha   90.00
_cell.angle_beta   90.00
_cell.angle_gamma   90.00
#
_symmetry.space_group_name_H-M   'P 1'
#
loop_
_entity.id
_entity.type
_entity.pdbx_description
1 polymer ?
#
loop_
_entity_poly.entity_id
_entity_poly.type
_entity_poly.pdbx_seq_one_letter_code
_entity_poly.pdbx_strand_id
1 'polypeptide(L)'
;FMKRSQNWKNIFDWETGFMRPKKNGGWDKPFDPREVNNNFTEGNSWQYSFFVPQDIEGMIQAYGGKEKFEAKLDEMFNSESKTTGREQVDVTGLIGQYAHGNEPSHHMAYLYNYVGKPEKTNEKVKYILDNFYTNTPDGLIGNEDCGQMSAWYVLSSMGIYDVTPGDLLWDITLPYIENIKVSVDGKKPEYINQPFEKTRILPQFSMDFKEKEVF
;
A
#
# COMPACT_ATOMS: atom_id res chain seq x y z
N PHE A 1 19.99 14.49 1.63
CA PHE A 1 18.71 13.75 1.48
C PHE A 1 18.39 12.94 2.73
N MET A 2 19.28 12.07 3.26
CA MET A 2 19.03 11.21 4.45
C MET A 2 18.44 11.96 5.65
N LYS A 3 18.96 13.16 6.00
CA LYS A 3 18.38 13.97 7.09
C LYS A 3 16.93 14.39 6.80
N ARG A 4 16.59 14.69 5.53
CA ARG A 4 15.23 15.14 5.15
C ARG A 4 14.23 13.99 5.07
N SER A 5 14.67 12.76 4.79
CA SER A 5 13.80 11.59 4.79
C SER A 5 13.20 11.29 6.15
N GLN A 6 13.78 11.83 7.22
CA GLN A 6 13.29 11.72 8.60
C GLN A 6 12.30 12.83 9.02
N ASN A 7 11.99 13.78 8.12
CA ASN A 7 11.14 14.92 8.46
C ASN A 7 9.69 14.53 8.78
N TRP A 8 9.23 13.33 8.38
CA TRP A 8 7.93 12.81 8.75
C TRP A 8 7.73 12.76 10.27
N LYS A 9 8.80 12.56 11.05
CA LYS A 9 8.77 12.56 12.54
C LYS A 9 8.35 13.89 13.14
N ASN A 10 8.47 14.99 12.39
CA ASN A 10 8.06 16.31 12.86
C ASN A 10 6.54 16.50 12.90
N ILE A 11 5.80 15.71 12.11
CA ILE A 11 4.34 15.74 12.02
C ILE A 11 3.67 14.49 12.57
N PHE A 12 4.45 13.49 12.99
CA PHE A 12 3.93 12.31 13.67
C PHE A 12 3.64 12.65 15.14
N ASP A 13 2.38 12.53 15.52
CA ASP A 13 1.93 12.72 16.90
C ASP A 13 2.04 11.38 17.64
N TRP A 14 3.04 11.27 18.50
CA TRP A 14 3.38 10.05 19.26
C TRP A 14 2.29 9.64 20.26
N GLU A 15 1.41 10.58 20.66
CA GLU A 15 0.30 10.31 21.58
C GLU A 15 -0.87 9.64 20.84
N THR A 16 -1.20 10.13 19.65
CA THR A 16 -2.35 9.64 18.87
C THR A 16 -1.97 8.55 17.86
N GLY A 17 -0.69 8.44 17.49
CA GLY A 17 -0.20 7.53 16.46
C GLY A 17 -0.63 7.94 15.04
N PHE A 18 -0.73 9.24 14.78
CA PHE A 18 -1.10 9.76 13.47
C PHE A 18 -0.16 10.87 12.98
N MET A 19 0.00 10.97 11.66
CA MET A 19 0.44 12.22 11.05
C MET A 19 -0.64 13.27 11.29
N ARG A 20 -0.26 14.35 11.97
CA ARG A 20 -1.18 15.35 12.42
C ARG A 20 -0.74 16.74 12.01
N PRO A 21 -1.64 17.61 11.54
CA PRO A 21 -1.29 18.97 11.18
C PRO A 21 -0.88 19.78 12.41
N LYS A 22 0.04 20.73 12.18
CA LYS A 22 0.45 21.72 13.18
C LYS A 22 0.02 23.10 12.76
N LYS A 23 -0.44 23.90 13.72
CA LYS A 23 -0.83 25.27 13.55
C LYS A 23 -0.23 26.11 14.66
N ASN A 24 0.48 27.19 14.30
CA ASN A 24 1.17 28.05 15.25
C ASN A 24 2.10 27.27 16.22
N GLY A 25 2.78 26.25 15.73
CA GLY A 25 3.73 25.43 16.51
C GLY A 25 3.12 24.34 17.39
N GLY A 26 1.81 24.29 17.55
CA GLY A 26 1.08 23.24 18.28
C GLY A 26 0.31 22.30 17.36
N TRP A 27 -0.19 21.18 17.92
CA TRP A 27 -1.10 20.29 17.20
C TRP A 27 -2.43 20.99 16.93
N ASP A 28 -2.93 20.90 15.69
CA ASP A 28 -4.23 21.46 15.32
C ASP A 28 -5.37 20.72 16.06
N LYS A 29 -6.39 21.46 16.48
CA LYS A 29 -7.53 20.97 17.26
C LYS A 29 -8.82 21.63 16.78
N PRO A 30 -9.97 20.91 16.77
CA PRO A 30 -10.12 19.47 17.08
C PRO A 30 -9.42 18.58 16.06
N PHE A 31 -9.20 17.29 16.36
CA PHE A 31 -8.57 16.34 15.47
C PHE A 31 -9.45 15.09 15.31
N ASP A 32 -9.86 14.82 14.08
CA ASP A 32 -10.48 13.57 13.65
C ASP A 32 -9.61 12.97 12.54
N PRO A 33 -9.00 11.79 12.73
CA PRO A 33 -8.13 11.18 11.71
C PRO A 33 -8.86 10.78 10.42
N ARG A 34 -10.20 10.77 10.41
CA ARG A 34 -11.03 10.49 9.24
C ARG A 34 -11.37 11.74 8.44
N GLU A 35 -11.04 12.93 8.97
CA GLU A 35 -11.41 14.18 8.34
C GLU A 35 -10.58 14.44 7.08
N VAL A 36 -11.26 14.52 5.94
CA VAL A 36 -10.70 15.02 4.69
C VAL A 36 -10.78 16.54 4.69
N ASN A 37 -9.63 17.20 4.74
CA ASN A 37 -9.53 18.65 4.79
C ASN A 37 -8.31 19.16 3.99
N ASN A 38 -7.99 20.44 4.10
CA ASN A 38 -6.88 21.04 3.35
C ASN A 38 -5.50 20.87 4.03
N ASN A 39 -5.41 20.13 5.12
CA ASN A 39 -4.14 19.83 5.77
C ASN A 39 -3.34 18.74 5.06
N PHE A 40 -4.03 17.87 4.31
CA PHE A 40 -3.46 16.86 3.43
C PHE A 40 -3.83 17.19 1.99
N THR A 41 -2.98 16.81 1.04
CA THR A 41 -3.19 17.08 -0.37
C THR A 41 -4.49 16.43 -0.86
N GLU A 42 -4.68 15.16 -0.51
CA GLU A 42 -5.84 14.36 -0.84
C GLU A 42 -5.97 13.24 0.21
N GLY A 43 -7.19 12.98 0.67
CA GLY A 43 -7.39 12.00 1.74
C GLY A 43 -7.32 12.59 3.15
N ASN A 44 -7.02 11.76 4.11
CA ASN A 44 -7.06 12.09 5.53
C ASN A 44 -5.82 11.55 6.28
N SER A 45 -5.82 11.72 7.60
CA SER A 45 -4.70 11.31 8.44
C SER A 45 -4.43 9.80 8.42
N TRP A 46 -5.45 8.95 8.23
CA TRP A 46 -5.25 7.52 8.12
C TRP A 46 -4.38 7.15 6.91
N GLN A 47 -4.69 7.68 5.72
CA GLN A 47 -3.95 7.38 4.51
C GLN A 47 -2.51 7.93 4.59
N TYR A 48 -2.33 9.14 5.12
CA TYR A 48 -1.00 9.74 5.20
C TYR A 48 -0.14 9.22 6.34
N SER A 49 -0.71 8.66 7.42
CA SER A 49 0.08 8.16 8.56
C SER A 49 0.92 6.93 8.23
N PHE A 50 0.55 6.17 7.20
CA PHE A 50 1.31 5.02 6.73
C PHE A 50 2.20 5.32 5.51
N PHE A 51 2.15 6.56 4.97
CA PHE A 51 2.92 6.93 3.79
C PHE A 51 4.34 7.36 4.17
N VAL A 52 5.15 6.40 4.61
CA VAL A 52 6.58 6.56 4.93
C VAL A 52 7.39 5.46 4.22
N PRO A 53 7.31 5.31 2.89
CA PRO A 53 7.96 4.21 2.18
C PRO A 53 9.49 4.25 2.31
N GLN A 54 10.08 5.40 2.55
CA GLN A 54 11.52 5.59 2.72
C GLN A 54 12.05 5.14 4.09
N ASP A 55 11.19 4.83 5.08
CA ASP A 55 11.61 4.50 6.46
C ASP A 55 10.56 3.62 7.17
N ILE A 56 10.24 2.47 6.55
CA ILE A 56 9.24 1.54 7.10
C ILE A 56 9.63 1.05 8.50
N GLU A 57 10.91 0.70 8.70
CA GLU A 57 11.37 0.24 10.02
C GLU A 57 11.26 1.35 11.07
N GLY A 58 11.63 2.59 10.72
CA GLY A 58 11.46 3.74 11.60
C GLY A 58 9.99 4.00 11.94
N MET A 59 9.08 3.79 10.99
CA MET A 59 7.65 3.88 11.21
C MET A 59 7.16 2.79 12.17
N ILE A 60 7.57 1.53 12.00
CA ILE A 60 7.24 0.43 12.90
C ILE A 60 7.70 0.76 14.34
N GLN A 61 8.93 1.29 14.49
CA GLN A 61 9.45 1.71 15.80
C GLN A 61 8.64 2.87 16.40
N ALA A 62 8.19 3.81 15.58
CA ALA A 62 7.37 4.92 16.03
C ALA A 62 6.02 4.48 16.60
N TYR A 63 5.44 3.43 16.06
CA TYR A 63 4.22 2.80 16.60
C TYR A 63 4.51 1.94 17.85
N GLY A 64 5.76 1.70 18.19
CA GLY A 64 6.16 0.93 19.37
C GLY A 64 6.39 -0.55 19.11
N GLY A 65 6.78 -0.90 17.88
CA GLY A 65 7.16 -2.24 17.47
C GLY A 65 6.11 -2.95 16.61
N LYS A 66 6.47 -4.14 16.15
CA LYS A 66 5.72 -4.90 15.14
C LYS A 66 4.29 -5.22 15.55
N GLU A 67 4.07 -5.64 16.79
CA GLU A 67 2.74 -6.01 17.30
C GLU A 67 1.78 -4.81 17.35
N LYS A 68 2.27 -3.65 17.76
CA LYS A 68 1.46 -2.43 17.82
C LYS A 68 1.21 -1.86 16.41
N PHE A 69 2.20 -1.98 15.54
CA PHE A 69 2.04 -1.58 14.14
C PHE A 69 1.04 -2.47 13.40
N GLU A 70 1.11 -3.80 13.60
CA GLU A 70 0.10 -4.74 13.10
C GLU A 70 -1.30 -4.36 13.60
N ALA A 71 -1.45 -4.13 14.90
CA ALA A 71 -2.74 -3.73 15.49
C ALA A 71 -3.27 -2.41 14.88
N LYS A 72 -2.38 -1.45 14.57
CA LYS A 72 -2.76 -0.18 13.93
C LYS A 72 -3.17 -0.35 12.47
N LEU A 73 -2.52 -1.25 11.73
CA LEU A 73 -2.97 -1.65 10.38
C LEU A 73 -4.34 -2.34 10.44
N ASP A 74 -4.53 -3.26 11.38
CA ASP A 74 -5.82 -3.93 11.59
C ASP A 74 -6.92 -2.92 11.94
N GLU A 75 -6.63 -1.93 12.79
CA GLU A 75 -7.54 -0.83 13.10
C GLU A 75 -7.95 -0.07 11.85
N MET A 76 -7.00 0.28 10.98
CA MET A 76 -7.28 0.97 9.72
C MET A 76 -8.22 0.16 8.83
N PHE A 77 -7.91 -1.12 8.57
CA PHE A 77 -8.68 -1.96 7.67
C PHE A 77 -10.06 -2.37 8.23
N ASN A 78 -10.23 -2.37 9.55
CA ASN A 78 -11.49 -2.75 10.21
C ASN A 78 -12.32 -1.55 10.69
N SER A 79 -11.83 -0.32 10.51
CA SER A 79 -12.58 0.89 10.83
C SER A 79 -13.82 1.06 9.94
N GLU A 80 -14.73 1.94 10.33
CA GLU A 80 -15.85 2.32 9.46
C GLU A 80 -15.35 2.93 8.14
N SER A 81 -15.86 2.42 7.01
CA SER A 81 -15.54 2.91 5.66
C SER A 81 -16.25 4.23 5.34
N LYS A 82 -16.06 5.22 6.21
CA LYS A 82 -16.66 6.53 6.10
C LYS A 82 -15.68 7.62 6.51
N THR A 83 -15.47 8.58 5.63
CA THR A 83 -14.70 9.79 5.90
C THR A 83 -15.61 10.89 6.48
N THR A 84 -15.02 11.88 7.10
CA THR A 84 -15.64 13.13 7.53
C THR A 84 -15.00 14.31 6.80
N GLY A 85 -15.54 15.50 6.93
CA GLY A 85 -15.02 16.71 6.27
C GLY A 85 -15.53 16.88 4.83
N ARG A 86 -14.64 17.31 3.93
CA ARG A 86 -14.99 17.55 2.53
C ARG A 86 -15.01 16.27 1.71
N GLU A 87 -15.73 16.27 0.60
CA GLU A 87 -15.61 15.21 -0.40
C GLU A 87 -14.26 15.31 -1.12
N GLN A 88 -13.69 14.14 -1.46
CA GLN A 88 -12.47 13.99 -2.25
C GLN A 88 -12.68 12.85 -3.24
N VAL A 89 -12.57 13.16 -4.53
CA VAL A 89 -12.90 12.23 -5.62
C VAL A 89 -12.01 10.99 -5.66
N ASP A 90 -10.78 11.10 -5.17
CA ASP A 90 -9.81 9.99 -5.18
C ASP A 90 -9.95 9.07 -3.95
N VAL A 91 -10.72 9.46 -2.94
CA VAL A 91 -10.98 8.61 -1.77
C VAL A 91 -12.10 7.64 -2.07
N THR A 92 -11.78 6.63 -2.87
CA THR A 92 -12.68 5.56 -3.33
C THR A 92 -12.09 4.19 -2.99
N GLY A 93 -12.89 3.11 -3.16
CA GLY A 93 -12.42 1.75 -2.86
C GLY A 93 -12.01 1.58 -1.41
N LEU A 94 -12.87 2.01 -0.48
CA LEU A 94 -12.59 1.97 0.94
C LEU A 94 -12.70 0.55 1.51
N ILE A 95 -11.67 0.16 2.27
CA ILE A 95 -11.68 -0.97 3.22
C ILE A 95 -11.31 -0.38 4.58
N GLY A 96 -12.29 -0.13 5.43
CA GLY A 96 -12.07 0.73 6.58
C GLY A 96 -11.63 2.13 6.15
N GLN A 97 -10.45 2.55 6.56
CA GLN A 97 -9.86 3.82 6.17
C GLN A 97 -8.73 3.68 5.11
N TYR A 98 -8.45 2.46 4.63
CA TYR A 98 -7.67 2.23 3.42
C TYR A 98 -8.46 2.68 2.20
N ALA A 99 -7.87 3.47 1.31
CA ALA A 99 -8.52 4.00 0.11
C ALA A 99 -7.75 3.57 -1.15
N HIS A 100 -8.22 2.50 -1.81
CA HIS A 100 -7.50 1.93 -2.95
C HIS A 100 -7.46 2.87 -4.17
N GLY A 101 -8.49 3.69 -4.36
CA GLY A 101 -8.53 4.66 -5.45
C GLY A 101 -7.54 5.81 -5.31
N ASN A 102 -6.69 5.82 -4.28
CA ASN A 102 -5.70 6.86 -4.05
C ASN A 102 -4.31 6.25 -3.75
N GLU A 103 -3.28 6.64 -4.50
CA GLU A 103 -1.95 6.06 -4.51
C GLU A 103 -1.23 6.06 -3.16
N PRO A 104 -1.40 7.04 -2.25
CA PRO A 104 -0.79 6.95 -0.93
C PRO A 104 -1.15 5.68 -0.15
N SER A 105 -2.23 4.99 -0.52
CA SER A 105 -2.65 3.74 0.11
C SER A 105 -2.05 2.48 -0.52
N HIS A 106 -1.58 2.52 -1.75
CA HIS A 106 -1.26 1.34 -2.58
C HIS A 106 -0.26 0.35 -1.95
N HIS A 107 0.69 0.85 -1.15
CA HIS A 107 1.68 0.02 -0.46
C HIS A 107 1.17 -0.58 0.86
N MET A 108 0.06 -0.07 1.43
CA MET A 108 -0.32 -0.35 2.81
C MET A 108 -0.70 -1.81 3.05
N ALA A 109 -1.33 -2.48 2.07
CA ALA A 109 -1.65 -3.90 2.17
C ALA A 109 -0.40 -4.79 2.32
N TYR A 110 0.75 -4.32 1.81
CA TYR A 110 2.03 -5.02 1.87
C TYR A 110 2.79 -4.79 3.18
N LEU A 111 2.40 -3.81 3.99
CA LEU A 111 3.09 -3.49 5.25
C LEU A 111 3.03 -4.63 6.28
N TYR A 112 2.08 -5.55 6.14
CA TYR A 112 2.04 -6.76 6.97
C TYR A 112 3.24 -7.68 6.76
N ASN A 113 3.89 -7.67 5.58
CA ASN A 113 5.12 -8.41 5.32
C ASN A 113 6.25 -7.98 6.27
N TYR A 114 6.33 -6.68 6.60
CA TYR A 114 7.38 -6.10 7.46
C TYR A 114 7.21 -6.46 8.94
N VAL A 115 6.02 -6.89 9.32
CA VAL A 115 5.72 -7.36 10.68
C VAL A 115 5.61 -8.88 10.78
N GLY A 116 5.91 -9.61 9.68
CA GLY A 116 5.93 -11.07 9.65
C GLY A 116 4.53 -11.70 9.56
N LYS A 117 3.60 -11.00 8.88
CA LYS A 117 2.21 -11.43 8.67
C LYS A 117 1.84 -11.51 7.19
N PRO A 118 2.58 -12.27 6.37
CA PRO A 118 2.33 -12.34 4.92
C PRO A 118 0.94 -12.88 4.58
N GLU A 119 0.34 -13.68 5.45
CA GLU A 119 -1.03 -14.17 5.29
C GLU A 119 -2.04 -13.03 5.25
N LYS A 120 -1.85 -11.97 6.05
CA LYS A 120 -2.70 -10.76 6.02
C LYS A 120 -2.45 -9.94 4.76
N THR A 121 -1.20 -9.82 4.30
CA THR A 121 -0.90 -9.20 2.99
C THR A 121 -1.67 -9.93 1.88
N ASN A 122 -1.55 -11.26 1.80
CA ASN A 122 -2.23 -12.07 0.78
C ASN A 122 -3.76 -11.90 0.83
N GLU A 123 -4.34 -11.89 2.03
CA GLU A 123 -5.79 -11.66 2.23
C GLU A 123 -6.22 -10.31 1.67
N LYS A 124 -5.52 -9.22 2.04
CA LYS A 124 -5.89 -7.86 1.61
C LYS A 124 -5.67 -7.65 0.12
N VAL A 125 -4.52 -8.08 -0.42
CA VAL A 125 -4.22 -7.99 -1.85
C VAL A 125 -5.25 -8.77 -2.67
N LYS A 126 -5.55 -10.01 -2.27
CA LYS A 126 -6.57 -10.81 -2.95
C LYS A 126 -7.95 -10.15 -2.91
N TYR A 127 -8.37 -9.62 -1.76
CA TYR A 127 -9.63 -8.90 -1.63
C TYR A 127 -9.72 -7.72 -2.59
N ILE A 128 -8.65 -6.92 -2.71
CA ILE A 128 -8.59 -5.76 -3.60
C ILE A 128 -8.71 -6.20 -5.06
N LEU A 129 -7.94 -7.23 -5.47
CA LEU A 129 -7.98 -7.78 -6.83
C LEU A 129 -9.37 -8.30 -7.20
N ASP A 130 -10.05 -8.98 -6.27
CA ASP A 130 -11.37 -9.57 -6.50
C ASP A 130 -12.49 -8.52 -6.56
N ASN A 131 -12.37 -7.39 -5.87
CA ASN A 131 -13.53 -6.50 -5.64
C ASN A 131 -13.40 -5.11 -6.28
N PHE A 132 -12.17 -4.65 -6.59
CA PHE A 132 -11.94 -3.28 -7.04
C PHE A 132 -11.52 -3.16 -8.51
N TYR A 133 -11.42 -4.32 -9.18
CA TYR A 133 -11.12 -4.41 -10.61
C TYR A 133 -12.13 -5.30 -11.30
N THR A 134 -12.70 -4.83 -12.41
CA THR A 134 -13.64 -5.61 -13.21
C THR A 134 -13.26 -5.56 -14.69
N ASN A 135 -13.70 -6.58 -15.46
CA ASN A 135 -13.46 -6.62 -16.90
C ASN A 135 -14.55 -5.83 -17.67
N THR A 136 -14.63 -4.52 -17.37
CA THR A 136 -15.56 -3.59 -18.01
C THR A 136 -14.84 -2.29 -18.34
N PRO A 137 -15.33 -1.43 -19.25
CA PRO A 137 -14.68 -0.16 -19.58
C PRO A 137 -14.50 0.79 -18.38
N ASP A 138 -15.35 0.69 -17.37
CA ASP A 138 -15.34 1.41 -16.10
C ASP A 138 -14.83 0.53 -14.94
N GLY A 139 -13.93 -0.41 -15.23
CA GLY A 139 -13.51 -1.48 -14.35
C GLY A 139 -12.58 -1.10 -13.21
N LEU A 140 -12.20 0.17 -13.05
CA LEU A 140 -11.36 0.67 -11.96
C LEU A 140 -12.22 1.32 -10.87
N ILE A 141 -11.85 1.13 -9.61
CA ILE A 141 -12.60 1.71 -8.48
C ILE A 141 -12.38 3.23 -8.34
N GLY A 142 -11.46 3.82 -9.06
CA GLY A 142 -11.12 5.24 -9.05
C GLY A 142 -10.54 5.68 -10.39
N ASN A 143 -9.84 6.80 -10.40
CA ASN A 143 -9.10 7.27 -11.56
C ASN A 143 -7.94 6.32 -11.89
N GLU A 144 -7.53 6.30 -13.17
CA GLU A 144 -6.42 5.45 -13.62
C GLU A 144 -5.05 6.00 -13.17
N ASP A 145 -4.92 7.32 -13.12
CA ASP A 145 -3.77 8.11 -12.69
C ASP A 145 -2.46 7.71 -13.38
N CYS A 146 -2.44 7.98 -14.68
CA CYS A 146 -1.29 7.76 -15.56
C CYS A 146 -0.75 6.32 -15.55
N GLY A 147 -1.60 5.33 -15.35
CA GLY A 147 -1.23 3.92 -15.37
C GLY A 147 -0.96 3.30 -14.00
N GLN A 148 -1.05 4.06 -12.91
CA GLN A 148 -0.74 3.57 -11.56
C GLN A 148 -1.70 2.48 -11.10
N MET A 149 -3.00 2.62 -11.34
CA MET A 149 -4.00 1.63 -10.95
C MET A 149 -3.82 0.32 -11.72
N SER A 150 -3.59 0.40 -13.04
CA SER A 150 -3.30 -0.79 -13.86
C SER A 150 -1.97 -1.43 -13.50
N ALA A 151 -0.93 -0.65 -13.22
CA ALA A 151 0.37 -1.15 -12.78
C ALA A 151 0.25 -1.89 -11.44
N TRP A 152 -0.51 -1.35 -10.48
CA TRP A 152 -0.78 -2.03 -9.22
C TRP A 152 -1.47 -3.38 -9.43
N TYR A 153 -2.51 -3.41 -10.28
CA TYR A 153 -3.23 -4.65 -10.61
C TYR A 153 -2.30 -5.70 -11.22
N VAL A 154 -1.51 -5.30 -12.22
CA VAL A 154 -0.59 -6.23 -12.92
C VAL A 154 0.46 -6.78 -11.96
N LEU A 155 1.18 -5.91 -11.25
CA LEU A 155 2.23 -6.32 -10.33
C LEU A 155 1.68 -7.17 -9.18
N SER A 156 0.58 -6.76 -8.57
CA SER A 156 -0.07 -7.50 -7.49
C SER A 156 -0.61 -8.86 -7.96
N SER A 157 -1.16 -8.93 -9.18
CA SER A 157 -1.59 -10.20 -9.78
C SER A 157 -0.43 -11.15 -10.04
N MET A 158 0.77 -10.61 -10.29
CA MET A 158 2.01 -11.39 -10.40
C MET A 158 2.57 -11.81 -9.04
N GLY A 159 2.03 -11.29 -7.94
CA GLY A 159 2.51 -11.54 -6.58
C GLY A 159 3.76 -10.77 -6.20
N ILE A 160 3.99 -9.61 -6.81
CA ILE A 160 5.13 -8.73 -6.52
C ILE A 160 4.67 -7.28 -6.38
N TYR A 161 5.34 -6.51 -5.52
CA TYR A 161 5.14 -5.07 -5.41
C TYR A 161 6.39 -4.36 -4.87
N ASP A 162 6.64 -3.13 -5.29
CA ASP A 162 7.73 -2.29 -4.79
C ASP A 162 7.18 -1.29 -3.76
N VAL A 163 7.29 -1.64 -2.48
CA VAL A 163 6.83 -0.78 -1.36
C VAL A 163 7.76 0.41 -1.15
N THR A 164 9.05 0.22 -1.42
CA THR A 164 10.09 1.22 -1.18
C THR A 164 10.84 1.51 -2.49
N PRO A 165 10.28 2.32 -3.39
CA PRO A 165 10.91 2.63 -4.67
C PRO A 165 12.34 3.15 -4.48
N GLY A 166 13.29 2.46 -5.12
CA GLY A 166 14.72 2.78 -5.04
C GLY A 166 15.53 1.93 -4.06
N ASP A 167 14.89 1.11 -3.23
CA ASP A 167 15.58 -0.02 -2.62
C ASP A 167 15.54 -1.22 -3.59
N LEU A 168 16.35 -2.09 -3.69
CA LEU A 168 16.36 -3.17 -4.69
C LEU A 168 15.52 -4.39 -4.26
N LEU A 169 14.66 -4.26 -3.25
CA LEU A 169 13.86 -5.36 -2.70
C LEU A 169 12.41 -5.24 -3.14
N TRP A 170 11.84 -6.35 -3.59
CA TRP A 170 10.43 -6.47 -3.93
C TRP A 170 9.69 -7.24 -2.85
N ASP A 171 8.52 -6.75 -2.48
CA ASP A 171 7.58 -7.44 -1.62
C ASP A 171 6.85 -8.54 -2.38
N ILE A 172 6.69 -9.70 -1.76
CA ILE A 172 6.17 -10.90 -2.39
C ILE A 172 4.86 -11.30 -1.72
N THR A 173 3.88 -11.67 -2.55
CA THR A 173 2.59 -12.24 -2.17
C THR A 173 2.33 -13.53 -2.94
N LEU A 174 1.22 -14.20 -2.64
CA LEU A 174 0.76 -15.31 -3.47
C LEU A 174 0.30 -14.74 -4.83
N PRO A 175 0.81 -15.27 -5.94
CA PRO A 175 0.36 -14.85 -7.26
C PRO A 175 -1.14 -15.12 -7.45
N TYR A 176 -1.85 -14.16 -8.00
CA TYR A 176 -3.26 -14.29 -8.39
C TYR A 176 -3.40 -15.04 -9.73
N ILE A 177 -2.37 -14.92 -10.58
CA ILE A 177 -2.29 -15.56 -11.89
C ILE A 177 -1.40 -16.82 -11.78
N GLU A 178 -1.87 -17.94 -12.28
CA GLU A 178 -1.08 -19.17 -12.38
C GLU A 178 -0.05 -19.10 -13.52
N ASN A 179 1.11 -19.74 -13.32
CA ASN A 179 2.14 -19.93 -14.34
C ASN A 179 2.76 -18.64 -14.89
N ILE A 180 3.19 -17.76 -13.98
CA ILE A 180 3.92 -16.55 -14.35
C ILE A 180 5.38 -16.90 -14.63
N LYS A 181 5.83 -16.52 -15.81
CA LYS A 181 7.20 -16.61 -16.26
C LYS A 181 7.76 -15.22 -16.50
N VAL A 182 8.76 -14.83 -15.75
CA VAL A 182 9.35 -13.50 -15.78
C VAL A 182 10.74 -13.54 -16.41
N SER A 183 11.04 -12.76 -17.45
CA SER A 183 12.28 -12.69 -18.23
C SER A 183 12.77 -11.25 -18.41
N VAL A 184 13.93 -10.85 -17.89
CA VAL A 184 14.55 -9.53 -18.07
C VAL A 184 15.91 -9.69 -18.77
N ASP A 185 16.18 -8.91 -19.81
CA ASP A 185 17.47 -8.86 -20.52
C ASP A 185 17.93 -10.21 -21.12
N GLY A 186 17.00 -11.02 -21.61
CA GLY A 186 17.32 -12.29 -22.29
C GLY A 186 17.89 -13.39 -21.39
N LYS A 187 17.86 -13.21 -20.08
CA LYS A 187 18.19 -14.28 -19.11
C LYS A 187 17.11 -15.37 -19.12
N LYS A 188 17.50 -16.60 -18.75
CA LYS A 188 16.54 -17.71 -18.65
C LYS A 188 15.43 -17.34 -17.68
N PRO A 189 14.16 -17.57 -18.06
CA PRO A 189 13.02 -17.23 -17.23
C PRO A 189 12.95 -18.07 -15.95
N GLU A 190 12.62 -17.44 -14.85
CA GLU A 190 12.26 -18.09 -13.60
C GLU A 190 10.74 -18.12 -13.44
N TYR A 191 10.20 -19.24 -12.93
CA TYR A 191 8.76 -19.41 -12.70
C TYR A 191 8.41 -18.99 -11.28
N ILE A 192 7.46 -18.08 -11.14
CA ILE A 192 6.91 -17.65 -9.85
C ILE A 192 5.68 -18.52 -9.54
N ASN A 193 5.89 -19.77 -9.12
CA ASN A 193 4.79 -20.72 -8.90
C ASN A 193 4.73 -21.31 -7.47
N GLN A 194 5.51 -20.79 -6.53
CA GLN A 194 5.61 -21.36 -5.19
C GLN A 194 5.39 -20.29 -4.11
N PRO A 195 4.79 -20.64 -2.97
CA PRO A 195 4.82 -19.77 -1.82
C PRO A 195 6.29 -19.55 -1.43
N PHE A 196 6.72 -18.30 -1.43
CA PHE A 196 8.08 -17.95 -1.11
C PHE A 196 8.33 -18.10 0.39
N GLU A 197 9.47 -18.70 0.77
CA GLU A 197 9.93 -18.70 2.16
C GLU A 197 10.29 -17.29 2.66
N LYS A 198 10.50 -16.35 1.72
CA LYS A 198 10.83 -14.95 2.01
C LYS A 198 9.74 -14.04 1.46
N THR A 199 9.37 -13.05 2.24
CA THR A 199 8.38 -12.03 1.85
C THR A 199 8.98 -10.89 1.04
N ARG A 200 10.32 -10.81 0.93
CA ARG A 200 11.05 -9.81 0.14
C ARG A 200 12.24 -10.45 -0.57
N ILE A 201 12.42 -10.15 -1.83
CA ILE A 201 13.50 -10.67 -2.68
C ILE A 201 14.18 -9.57 -3.48
N LEU A 202 15.47 -9.79 -3.81
CA LEU A 202 16.14 -9.03 -4.84
C LEU A 202 15.63 -9.50 -6.20
N PRO A 203 15.17 -8.61 -7.09
CA PRO A 203 14.73 -9.00 -8.41
C PRO A 203 15.93 -9.48 -9.24
N GLN A 204 15.97 -10.78 -9.53
CA GLN A 204 16.81 -11.36 -10.56
C GLN A 204 15.88 -11.92 -11.65
N PHE A 205 14.97 -11.07 -12.15
CA PHE A 205 13.86 -11.52 -12.98
C PHE A 205 14.14 -11.42 -14.45
N SER A 206 13.57 -12.38 -15.12
CA SER A 206 13.23 -12.28 -16.51
C SER A 206 11.72 -12.60 -16.73
N MET A 207 10.90 -11.74 -17.39
CA MET A 207 9.44 -11.87 -17.55
C MET A 207 9.02 -12.34 -18.95
N ASP A 208 8.21 -13.39 -19.05
CA ASP A 208 7.65 -13.89 -20.32
C ASP A 208 6.17 -14.27 -20.09
N PHE A 209 5.25 -13.49 -20.64
CA PHE A 209 3.81 -13.77 -20.56
C PHE A 209 3.40 -14.75 -21.64
N LYS A 210 2.92 -15.94 -21.26
CA LYS A 210 2.12 -16.75 -22.18
C LYS A 210 0.67 -16.34 -22.04
N GLU A 211 0.12 -15.78 -23.12
CA GLU A 211 -1.34 -15.61 -23.24
C GLU A 211 -2.03 -16.95 -23.00
N LYS A 212 -2.90 -17.03 -21.97
CA LYS A 212 -4.03 -17.92 -22.04
C LYS A 212 -5.04 -17.25 -22.94
N GLU A 213 -5.42 -17.88 -24.02
CA GLU A 213 -6.62 -17.51 -24.76
C GLU A 213 -7.79 -17.50 -23.78
N VAL A 214 -8.25 -16.29 -23.47
CA VAL A 214 -9.48 -16.07 -22.70
C VAL A 214 -10.61 -16.11 -23.72
N PHE A 215 -11.30 -17.24 -23.81
CA PHE A 215 -12.58 -17.37 -24.49
C PHE A 215 -13.70 -16.94 -23.54
#